data_ebe7ba0d0880789305763fcd01647cdf
#
_entry.id   ebe7ba0d0880789305763fcd01647cdf
#
_cell.length_a   1.000
_cell.length_b   1.000
_cell.length_c   1.000
_cell.angle_alpha   90.00
_cell.angle_beta   90.00
_cell.angle_gamma   90.00
#
_symmetry.space_group_name_H-M   'P 1'
#
loop_
_entity.id
_entity.type
_entity.pdbx_description
1 polymer ?
#
loop_
_entity_poly.entity_id
_entity_poly.type
_entity_poly.pdbx_seq_one_letter_code
_entity_poly.pdbx_strand_id
1 'polypeptide(L)'
;MHRTRTLAVVLITLGATLAGCGGDDNIIQDEGPEALYERGLDSMGSGNFPTALAYFQALEARYPFSNVTRQAQLDIIYAYYRNREPESAIDAADEFERENPTHPRVDYCVYMKGLAYFDQEPGVIERIFRVDMTERPPRDTMQAFSVFQELLRRFPNSQYAADSRERMIYLRNRLAMYENHVAGYYMERGAYVAAINRAKYSLEHYPGAPALEESLRIMVDAYEQLGMRDLASDARRVLDENYGPLAAAE
;
A
#
# COMPACT_ATOMS: atom_id res chain seq x y z
N MET A 1 53.05 33.04 40.11
CA MET A 1 52.74 33.58 38.76
C MET A 1 52.45 32.49 37.69
N HIS A 2 52.06 31.24 38.05
CA HIS A 2 51.80 30.14 37.08
C HIS A 2 50.31 29.77 36.90
N ARG A 3 49.40 30.27 37.76
CA ARG A 3 47.98 29.93 37.71
C ARG A 3 47.11 30.74 36.72
N THR A 4 47.58 31.90 36.29
CA THR A 4 46.84 32.79 35.40
C THR A 4 47.08 32.50 33.88
N ARG A 5 48.16 31.77 33.54
CA ARG A 5 48.46 31.41 32.14
C ARG A 5 47.71 30.15 31.64
N THR A 6 47.32 29.25 32.53
CA THR A 6 46.57 28.02 32.19
C THR A 6 45.09 28.30 31.97
N LEU A 7 44.50 29.32 32.59
CA LEU A 7 43.08 29.68 32.36
C LEU A 7 42.85 30.40 31.02
N ALA A 8 43.85 31.14 30.52
CA ALA A 8 43.75 31.81 29.21
C ALA A 8 43.79 30.84 28.01
N VAL A 9 44.52 29.72 28.12
CA VAL A 9 44.64 28.70 27.06
C VAL A 9 43.37 27.83 26.97
N VAL A 10 42.69 27.57 28.09
CA VAL A 10 41.42 26.77 28.07
C VAL A 10 40.25 27.59 27.52
N LEU A 11 40.24 28.91 27.66
CA LEU A 11 39.18 29.76 27.07
C LEU A 11 39.29 29.94 25.56
N ILE A 12 40.50 29.83 24.98
CA ILE A 12 40.74 29.98 23.55
C ILE A 12 40.36 28.70 22.80
N THR A 13 40.45 27.51 23.41
CA THR A 13 40.10 26.23 22.80
C THR A 13 38.59 25.96 22.81
N LEU A 14 37.80 26.61 23.65
CA LEU A 14 36.35 26.45 23.71
C LEU A 14 35.58 27.34 22.72
N GLY A 15 36.26 28.34 22.12
CA GLY A 15 35.68 29.26 21.13
C GLY A 15 35.74 28.79 19.66
N ALA A 16 36.45 27.68 19.38
CA ALA A 16 36.67 27.21 18.00
C ALA A 16 35.73 26.11 17.51
N THR A 17 34.75 25.66 18.32
CA THR A 17 33.84 24.53 17.95
C THR A 17 32.44 24.97 17.57
N LEU A 18 32.16 26.27 17.36
CA LEU A 18 30.86 26.80 16.93
C LEU A 18 30.80 27.24 15.47
N ALA A 19 31.81 26.91 14.67
CA ALA A 19 31.82 27.17 13.23
C ALA A 19 31.68 25.86 12.46
N GLY A 20 30.50 25.23 12.50
CA GLY A 20 30.29 23.99 11.80
C GLY A 20 28.85 23.52 11.76
N CYS A 21 27.92 24.37 11.36
CA CYS A 21 26.61 24.00 10.82
C CYS A 21 26.24 25.01 9.74
N GLY A 22 27.10 25.13 8.74
CA GLY A 22 26.69 25.54 7.42
C GLY A 22 26.17 24.26 6.74
N GLY A 23 24.88 23.93 6.90
CA GLY A 23 24.25 23.05 5.93
C GLY A 23 24.44 23.74 4.60
N ASP A 24 25.01 23.04 3.62
CA ASP A 24 24.82 23.39 2.24
C ASP A 24 23.30 23.28 2.00
N ASP A 25 22.58 24.37 2.24
CA ASP A 25 21.30 24.60 1.60
C ASP A 25 21.62 24.58 0.11
N ASN A 26 21.46 23.44 -0.53
CA ASN A 26 21.50 23.30 -1.99
C ASN A 26 20.34 24.15 -2.51
N ILE A 27 20.57 25.47 -2.55
CA ILE A 27 19.62 26.43 -3.12
C ILE A 27 19.52 26.08 -4.59
N ILE A 28 18.43 25.41 -4.94
CA ILE A 28 18.11 25.11 -6.35
C ILE A 28 18.07 26.43 -7.08
N GLN A 29 19.01 26.63 -8.00
CA GLN A 29 19.09 27.84 -8.82
C GLN A 29 17.85 27.92 -9.69
N ASP A 30 17.37 29.15 -9.88
CA ASP A 30 16.24 29.40 -10.76
C ASP A 30 16.71 29.53 -12.21
N GLU A 31 16.54 28.47 -12.97
CA GLU A 31 16.90 28.37 -14.38
C GLU A 31 15.66 28.40 -15.30
N GLY A 32 14.49 28.68 -14.72
CA GLY A 32 13.21 28.60 -15.42
C GLY A 32 12.50 27.23 -15.28
N PRO A 33 11.19 27.18 -15.64
CA PRO A 33 10.38 26.00 -15.34
C PRO A 33 10.81 24.75 -16.13
N GLU A 34 11.17 24.90 -17.40
CA GLU A 34 11.61 23.78 -18.24
C GLU A 34 12.93 23.18 -17.75
N ALA A 35 13.89 24.03 -17.37
CA ALA A 35 15.19 23.57 -16.88
C ALA A 35 15.07 22.88 -15.52
N LEU A 36 14.24 23.41 -14.60
CA LEU A 36 13.95 22.73 -13.32
C LEU A 36 13.30 21.35 -13.55
N TYR A 37 12.39 21.26 -14.51
CA TYR A 37 11.75 20.01 -14.86
C TYR A 37 12.74 18.99 -15.42
N GLU A 38 13.58 19.37 -16.38
CA GLU A 38 14.63 18.52 -16.96
C GLU A 38 15.60 18.00 -15.90
N ARG A 39 16.07 18.87 -14.98
CA ARG A 39 16.93 18.45 -13.87
C ARG A 39 16.25 17.47 -12.93
N GLY A 40 14.95 17.64 -12.70
CA GLY A 40 14.15 16.68 -11.96
C GLY A 40 14.11 15.32 -12.65
N LEU A 41 13.88 15.29 -13.97
CA LEU A 41 13.87 14.07 -14.78
C LEU A 41 15.24 13.38 -14.81
N ASP A 42 16.33 14.13 -14.98
CA ASP A 42 17.69 13.59 -14.97
C ASP A 42 18.03 12.94 -13.62
N SER A 43 17.64 13.61 -12.51
CA SER A 43 17.81 13.08 -11.16
C SER A 43 16.98 11.81 -10.95
N MET A 44 15.73 11.80 -11.42
CA MET A 44 14.86 10.62 -11.36
C MET A 44 15.39 9.47 -12.21
N GLY A 45 15.90 9.77 -13.42
CA GLY A 45 16.52 8.78 -14.32
C GLY A 45 17.78 8.15 -13.74
N SER A 46 18.55 8.87 -12.93
CA SER A 46 19.70 8.34 -12.20
C SER A 46 19.34 7.62 -10.90
N GLY A 47 18.04 7.56 -10.53
CA GLY A 47 17.55 6.95 -9.29
C GLY A 47 17.71 7.84 -8.05
N ASN A 48 18.11 9.11 -8.22
CA ASN A 48 18.21 10.07 -7.13
C ASN A 48 16.85 10.75 -6.89
N PHE A 49 15.89 10.00 -6.34
CA PHE A 49 14.52 10.48 -6.12
C PHE A 49 14.42 11.66 -5.15
N PRO A 50 15.22 11.75 -4.06
CA PRO A 50 15.18 12.94 -3.20
C PRO A 50 15.55 14.23 -3.92
N THR A 51 16.56 14.19 -4.78
CA THR A 51 16.96 15.35 -5.59
C THR A 51 15.91 15.67 -6.67
N ALA A 52 15.33 14.65 -7.31
CA ALA A 52 14.23 14.84 -8.26
C ALA A 52 13.03 15.55 -7.60
N LEU A 53 12.61 15.09 -6.42
CA LEU A 53 11.55 15.71 -5.63
C LEU A 53 11.85 17.16 -5.31
N ALA A 54 13.09 17.48 -4.90
CA ALA A 54 13.47 18.87 -4.62
C ALA A 54 13.33 19.78 -5.84
N TYR A 55 13.71 19.32 -7.04
CA TYR A 55 13.53 20.09 -8.28
C TYR A 55 12.07 20.26 -8.67
N PHE A 56 11.27 19.19 -8.60
CA PHE A 56 9.84 19.25 -8.94
C PHE A 56 9.06 20.13 -7.96
N GLN A 57 9.36 20.04 -6.66
CA GLN A 57 8.74 20.91 -5.64
C GLN A 57 9.14 22.38 -5.81
N ALA A 58 10.41 22.65 -6.17
CA ALA A 58 10.85 24.00 -6.49
C ALA A 58 10.14 24.55 -7.72
N LEU A 59 9.93 23.71 -8.74
CA LEU A 59 9.15 24.05 -9.93
C LEU A 59 7.70 24.39 -9.57
N GLU A 60 7.04 23.55 -8.78
CA GLU A 60 5.66 23.75 -8.33
C GLU A 60 5.50 25.04 -7.51
N ALA A 61 6.42 25.28 -6.57
CA ALA A 61 6.37 26.47 -5.72
C ALA A 61 6.63 27.79 -6.49
N ARG A 62 7.50 27.78 -7.51
CA ARG A 62 7.89 28.99 -8.25
C ARG A 62 7.04 29.24 -9.49
N TYR A 63 6.56 28.17 -10.13
CA TYR A 63 5.88 28.22 -11.42
C TYR A 63 4.58 27.39 -11.43
N PRO A 64 3.64 27.64 -10.51
CA PRO A 64 2.45 26.78 -10.33
C PRO A 64 1.55 26.70 -11.58
N PHE A 65 1.64 27.69 -12.47
CA PHE A 65 0.81 27.75 -13.68
C PHE A 65 1.56 27.35 -14.96
N SER A 66 2.79 26.86 -14.86
CA SER A 66 3.53 26.37 -16.02
C SER A 66 2.91 25.06 -16.55
N ASN A 67 3.02 24.84 -17.86
CA ASN A 67 2.56 23.61 -18.50
C ASN A 67 3.30 22.37 -17.99
N VAL A 68 4.59 22.51 -17.64
CA VAL A 68 5.40 21.40 -17.12
C VAL A 68 5.12 21.09 -15.65
N THR A 69 4.52 22.02 -14.89
CA THR A 69 4.21 21.80 -13.47
C THR A 69 3.19 20.66 -13.28
N ARG A 70 2.15 20.59 -14.09
CA ARG A 70 1.19 19.49 -14.02
C ARG A 70 1.81 18.12 -14.34
N GLN A 71 2.80 18.11 -15.24
CA GLN A 71 3.54 16.86 -15.50
C GLN A 71 4.47 16.53 -14.32
N ALA A 72 5.14 17.53 -13.75
CA ALA A 72 5.96 17.36 -12.56
C ALA A 72 5.15 16.82 -11.36
N GLN A 73 3.91 17.27 -11.17
CA GLN A 73 3.01 16.70 -10.12
C GLN A 73 2.79 15.20 -10.31
N LEU A 74 2.63 14.72 -11.53
CA LEU A 74 2.53 13.28 -11.80
C LEU A 74 3.86 12.55 -11.55
N ASP A 75 4.99 13.17 -11.87
CA ASP A 75 6.32 12.62 -11.65
C ASP A 75 6.70 12.63 -10.16
N ILE A 76 6.20 13.58 -9.36
CA ILE A 76 6.30 13.61 -7.90
C ILE A 76 5.66 12.35 -7.29
N ILE A 77 4.48 11.94 -7.74
CA ILE A 77 3.82 10.73 -7.26
C ILE A 77 4.73 9.51 -7.46
N TYR A 78 5.31 9.38 -8.66
CA TYR A 78 6.23 8.30 -8.97
C TYR A 78 7.52 8.37 -8.15
N ALA A 79 8.09 9.56 -7.99
CA ALA A 79 9.32 9.77 -7.24
C ALA A 79 9.15 9.39 -5.76
N TYR A 80 8.05 9.77 -5.11
CA TYR A 80 7.73 9.35 -3.76
C TYR A 80 7.57 7.83 -3.65
N TYR A 81 6.81 7.22 -4.56
CA TYR A 81 6.64 5.78 -4.59
C TYR A 81 7.98 5.04 -4.70
N ARG A 82 8.86 5.49 -5.63
CA ARG A 82 10.18 4.89 -5.82
C ARG A 82 11.16 5.17 -4.68
N ASN A 83 10.95 6.27 -3.96
CA ASN A 83 11.73 6.62 -2.77
C ASN A 83 11.27 5.86 -1.51
N ARG A 84 10.26 4.99 -1.63
CA ARG A 84 9.65 4.23 -0.53
C ARG A 84 8.96 5.13 0.50
N GLU A 85 8.31 6.15 0.03
CA GLU A 85 7.46 7.07 0.79
C GLU A 85 6.00 6.90 0.34
N PRO A 86 5.36 5.76 0.68
CA PRO A 86 4.04 5.43 0.15
C PRO A 86 2.96 6.41 0.58
N GLU A 87 3.00 6.92 1.82
CA GLU A 87 2.04 7.91 2.30
C GLU A 87 2.13 9.20 1.49
N SER A 88 3.35 9.71 1.24
CA SER A 88 3.56 10.91 0.42
C SER A 88 3.10 10.70 -1.03
N ALA A 89 3.28 9.50 -1.57
CA ALA A 89 2.81 9.16 -2.91
C ALA A 89 1.27 9.14 -2.99
N ILE A 90 0.61 8.64 -1.96
CA ILE A 90 -0.86 8.63 -1.84
C ILE A 90 -1.39 10.05 -1.74
N ASP A 91 -0.81 10.87 -0.86
CA ASP A 91 -1.22 12.25 -0.65
C ASP A 91 -1.06 13.09 -1.93
N ALA A 92 0.08 12.96 -2.62
CA ALA A 92 0.32 13.64 -3.89
C ALA A 92 -0.66 13.20 -5.00
N ALA A 93 -1.01 11.92 -5.04
CA ALA A 93 -1.99 11.40 -5.99
C ALA A 93 -3.40 11.92 -5.71
N ASP A 94 -3.81 11.98 -4.43
CA ASP A 94 -5.09 12.54 -4.00
C ASP A 94 -5.17 14.04 -4.26
N GLU A 95 -4.07 14.76 -4.06
CA GLU A 95 -3.98 16.18 -4.36
C GLU A 95 -4.13 16.47 -5.85
N PHE A 96 -3.39 15.73 -6.68
CA PHE A 96 -3.51 15.88 -8.14
C PHE A 96 -4.93 15.59 -8.64
N GLU A 97 -5.57 14.52 -8.16
CA GLU A 97 -6.94 14.16 -8.53
C GLU A 97 -7.95 15.24 -8.09
N ARG A 98 -7.77 15.79 -6.90
CA ARG A 98 -8.63 16.87 -6.37
C ARG A 98 -8.52 18.16 -7.19
N GLU A 99 -7.31 18.53 -7.60
CA GLU A 99 -7.04 19.73 -8.36
C GLU A 99 -7.36 19.60 -9.84
N ASN A 100 -7.22 18.36 -10.38
CA ASN A 100 -7.34 18.09 -11.80
C ASN A 100 -8.31 16.91 -12.08
N PRO A 101 -9.58 16.95 -11.63
CA PRO A 101 -10.47 15.79 -11.65
C PRO A 101 -10.83 15.26 -13.04
N THR A 102 -10.67 16.07 -14.07
CA THR A 102 -10.94 15.71 -15.47
C THR A 102 -9.68 15.43 -16.30
N HIS A 103 -8.51 15.43 -15.65
CA HIS A 103 -7.26 15.22 -16.35
C HIS A 103 -7.17 13.78 -16.92
N PRO A 104 -6.66 13.57 -18.14
CA PRO A 104 -6.58 12.23 -18.74
C PRO A 104 -5.76 11.22 -17.96
N ARG A 105 -4.88 11.68 -17.06
CA ARG A 105 -3.99 10.84 -16.25
C ARG A 105 -4.49 10.63 -14.81
N VAL A 106 -5.76 10.89 -14.52
CA VAL A 106 -6.34 10.57 -13.19
C VAL A 106 -6.31 9.06 -12.94
N ASP A 107 -6.48 8.25 -13.97
CA ASP A 107 -6.33 6.80 -13.90
C ASP A 107 -4.94 6.37 -13.39
N TYR A 108 -3.88 7.09 -13.81
CA TYR A 108 -2.52 6.88 -13.29
C TYR A 108 -2.41 7.19 -11.79
N CYS A 109 -3.02 8.28 -11.32
CA CYS A 109 -2.99 8.65 -9.89
C CYS A 109 -3.66 7.56 -9.04
N VAL A 110 -4.86 7.10 -9.46
CA VAL A 110 -5.56 6.00 -8.78
C VAL A 110 -4.73 4.71 -8.80
N TYR A 111 -4.08 4.40 -9.93
CA TYR A 111 -3.20 3.24 -10.05
C TYR A 111 -1.99 3.32 -9.10
N MET A 112 -1.32 4.47 -9.03
CA MET A 112 -0.16 4.66 -8.14
C MET A 112 -0.54 4.58 -6.67
N LYS A 113 -1.71 5.07 -6.27
CA LYS A 113 -2.27 4.84 -4.93
C LYS A 113 -2.45 3.35 -4.64
N GLY A 114 -3.03 2.62 -5.59
CA GLY A 114 -3.18 1.18 -5.47
C GLY A 114 -1.85 0.46 -5.28
N LEU A 115 -0.81 0.85 -6.04
CA LEU A 115 0.55 0.33 -5.89
C LEU A 115 1.17 0.68 -4.53
N ALA A 116 1.02 1.93 -4.08
CA ALA A 116 1.56 2.38 -2.81
C ALA A 116 1.00 1.56 -1.63
N TYR A 117 -0.30 1.27 -1.61
CA TYR A 117 -0.91 0.37 -0.63
C TYR A 117 -0.48 -1.08 -0.82
N PHE A 118 -0.37 -1.54 -2.08
CA PHE A 118 -0.01 -2.92 -2.39
C PHE A 118 1.40 -3.26 -1.94
N ASP A 119 2.36 -2.34 -2.11
CA ASP A 119 3.76 -2.57 -1.76
C ASP A 119 4.05 -2.39 -0.26
N GLN A 120 3.10 -1.86 0.52
CA GLN A 120 3.14 -1.90 1.98
C GLN A 120 2.76 -3.28 2.55
N GLU A 121 2.16 -4.16 1.72
CA GLU A 121 1.97 -5.55 2.09
C GLU A 121 3.32 -6.21 2.41
N PRO A 122 3.41 -6.94 3.53
CA PRO A 122 4.63 -7.62 3.92
C PRO A 122 5.09 -8.59 2.83
N GLY A 123 6.33 -8.41 2.41
CA GLY A 123 6.88 -9.06 1.23
C GLY A 123 7.36 -10.50 1.43
N VAL A 124 8.09 -10.98 0.42
CA VAL A 124 8.65 -12.34 0.33
C VAL A 124 9.53 -12.71 1.54
N ILE A 125 10.19 -11.72 2.16
CA ILE A 125 11.09 -11.93 3.31
C ILE A 125 10.31 -12.44 4.52
N GLU A 126 9.15 -11.89 4.82
CA GLU A 126 8.30 -12.32 5.93
C GLU A 126 7.72 -13.72 5.71
N ARG A 127 7.49 -14.12 4.45
CA ARG A 127 7.14 -15.50 4.10
C ARG A 127 8.25 -16.50 4.43
N ILE A 128 9.53 -16.13 4.23
CA ILE A 128 10.68 -16.96 4.55
C ILE A 128 10.80 -17.18 6.06
N PHE A 129 10.51 -16.17 6.86
CA PHE A 129 10.54 -16.25 8.32
C PHE A 129 9.27 -16.84 8.94
N ARG A 130 8.34 -17.38 8.13
CA ARG A 130 7.08 -17.99 8.58
C ARG A 130 6.26 -17.11 9.54
N VAL A 131 6.29 -15.81 9.34
CA VAL A 131 5.32 -14.93 10.00
C VAL A 131 3.95 -15.24 9.40
N ASP A 132 3.03 -15.72 10.21
CA ASP A 132 1.68 -15.98 9.74
C ASP A 132 0.95 -14.64 9.50
N MET A 133 0.91 -14.26 8.24
CA MET A 133 0.35 -12.99 7.81
C MET A 133 -1.17 -12.97 7.92
N THR A 134 -1.80 -14.12 8.13
CA THR A 134 -3.26 -14.22 8.33
C THR A 134 -3.68 -13.68 9.70
N GLU A 135 -2.77 -13.63 10.66
CA GLU A 135 -3.05 -13.13 12.02
C GLU A 135 -3.17 -11.59 12.09
N ARG A 136 -2.59 -10.86 11.16
CA ARG A 136 -2.62 -9.39 11.17
C ARG A 136 -3.79 -8.84 10.35
N PRO A 137 -4.55 -7.85 10.88
CA PRO A 137 -5.57 -7.17 10.10
C PRO A 137 -4.99 -6.58 8.82
N PRO A 138 -5.46 -7.01 7.64
CA PRO A 138 -4.86 -6.63 6.35
C PRO A 138 -5.37 -5.26 5.90
N ARG A 139 -5.03 -4.19 6.63
CA ARG A 139 -5.53 -2.83 6.34
C ARG A 139 -5.09 -2.35 4.97
N ASP A 140 -3.81 -2.49 4.67
CA ASP A 140 -3.25 -2.02 3.40
C ASP A 140 -3.73 -2.89 2.24
N THR A 141 -3.90 -4.21 2.46
CA THR A 141 -4.56 -5.12 1.51
C THR A 141 -5.98 -4.65 1.18
N MET A 142 -6.77 -4.25 2.19
CA MET A 142 -8.13 -3.74 2.00
C MET A 142 -8.13 -2.42 1.23
N GLN A 143 -7.22 -1.51 1.54
CA GLN A 143 -7.07 -0.24 0.84
C GLN A 143 -6.66 -0.47 -0.63
N ALA A 144 -5.62 -1.28 -0.86
CA ALA A 144 -5.18 -1.63 -2.21
C ALA A 144 -6.32 -2.25 -3.04
N PHE A 145 -7.07 -3.20 -2.46
CA PHE A 145 -8.21 -3.83 -3.11
C PHE A 145 -9.29 -2.81 -3.49
N SER A 146 -9.66 -1.92 -2.56
CA SER A 146 -10.65 -0.88 -2.78
C SER A 146 -10.23 0.10 -3.89
N VAL A 147 -8.95 0.53 -3.88
CA VAL A 147 -8.42 1.47 -4.87
C VAL A 147 -8.35 0.84 -6.26
N PHE A 148 -7.88 -0.41 -6.39
CA PHE A 148 -7.89 -1.09 -7.70
C PHE A 148 -9.30 -1.38 -8.19
N GLN A 149 -10.25 -1.69 -7.31
CA GLN A 149 -11.66 -1.83 -7.66
C GLN A 149 -12.23 -0.51 -8.19
N GLU A 150 -11.89 0.61 -7.55
CA GLU A 150 -12.26 1.95 -8.01
C GLU A 150 -11.69 2.24 -9.39
N LEU A 151 -10.40 1.93 -9.64
CA LEU A 151 -9.77 2.09 -10.95
C LEU A 151 -10.55 1.35 -12.02
N LEU A 152 -10.86 0.07 -11.79
CA LEU A 152 -11.56 -0.76 -12.77
C LEU A 152 -13.00 -0.30 -13.03
N ARG A 153 -13.66 0.28 -12.01
CA ARG A 153 -15.02 0.83 -12.14
C ARG A 153 -15.03 2.17 -12.88
N ARG A 154 -14.10 3.08 -12.56
CA ARG A 154 -14.04 4.44 -13.14
C ARG A 154 -13.36 4.45 -14.50
N PHE A 155 -12.35 3.62 -14.69
CA PHE A 155 -11.44 3.61 -15.83
C PHE A 155 -11.26 2.20 -16.42
N PRO A 156 -12.34 1.53 -16.89
CA PRO A 156 -12.28 0.13 -17.32
C PRO A 156 -11.35 -0.10 -18.53
N ASN A 157 -11.10 0.95 -19.31
CA ASN A 157 -10.24 0.93 -20.50
C ASN A 157 -8.84 1.52 -20.23
N SER A 158 -8.48 1.82 -18.99
CA SER A 158 -7.15 2.28 -18.61
C SER A 158 -6.08 1.25 -18.98
N GLN A 159 -4.91 1.71 -19.40
CA GLN A 159 -3.75 0.85 -19.62
C GLN A 159 -3.33 0.07 -18.36
N TYR A 160 -3.70 0.55 -17.18
CA TYR A 160 -3.42 -0.08 -15.89
C TYR A 160 -4.47 -1.11 -15.48
N ALA A 161 -5.58 -1.23 -16.21
CA ALA A 161 -6.69 -2.09 -15.82
C ALA A 161 -6.32 -3.59 -15.81
N ALA A 162 -5.45 -4.04 -16.70
CA ALA A 162 -5.01 -5.44 -16.77
C ALA A 162 -4.20 -5.81 -15.52
N ASP A 163 -3.14 -5.04 -15.22
CA ASP A 163 -2.30 -5.26 -14.04
C ASP A 163 -3.12 -5.15 -12.73
N SER A 164 -4.03 -4.18 -12.66
CA SER A 164 -4.91 -4.02 -11.49
C SER A 164 -5.79 -5.26 -11.25
N ARG A 165 -6.31 -5.91 -12.31
CA ARG A 165 -7.08 -7.16 -12.18
C ARG A 165 -6.22 -8.30 -11.63
N GLU A 166 -4.99 -8.43 -12.10
CA GLU A 166 -4.06 -9.47 -11.62
C GLU A 166 -3.76 -9.29 -10.13
N ARG A 167 -3.46 -8.06 -9.72
CA ARG A 167 -3.23 -7.74 -8.30
C ARG A 167 -4.46 -8.01 -7.45
N MET A 168 -5.65 -7.68 -7.94
CA MET A 168 -6.90 -7.95 -7.23
C MET A 168 -7.17 -9.44 -7.00
N ILE A 169 -6.69 -10.34 -7.87
CA ILE A 169 -6.79 -11.80 -7.64
C ILE A 169 -6.01 -12.17 -6.38
N TYR A 170 -4.78 -11.68 -6.26
CA TYR A 170 -3.95 -11.90 -5.07
C TYR A 170 -4.58 -11.30 -3.81
N LEU A 171 -4.95 -10.02 -3.85
CA LEU A 171 -5.51 -9.29 -2.71
C LEU A 171 -6.80 -9.94 -2.19
N ARG A 172 -7.69 -10.33 -3.10
CA ARG A 172 -8.94 -11.00 -2.80
C ARG A 172 -8.72 -12.31 -2.05
N ASN A 173 -7.78 -13.14 -2.53
CA ASN A 173 -7.45 -14.38 -1.84
C ASN A 173 -6.86 -14.10 -0.45
N ARG A 174 -5.99 -13.11 -0.34
CA ARG A 174 -5.37 -12.69 0.92
C ARG A 174 -6.43 -12.26 1.95
N LEU A 175 -7.44 -11.50 1.52
CA LEU A 175 -8.55 -11.05 2.36
C LEU A 175 -9.43 -12.23 2.80
N ALA A 176 -9.74 -13.15 1.89
CA ALA A 176 -10.50 -14.37 2.22
C ALA A 176 -9.76 -15.26 3.24
N MET A 177 -8.44 -15.42 3.09
CA MET A 177 -7.61 -16.16 4.05
C MET A 177 -7.65 -15.53 5.45
N TYR A 178 -7.62 -14.21 5.54
CA TYR A 178 -7.74 -13.52 6.83
C TYR A 178 -9.10 -13.80 7.51
N GLU A 179 -10.19 -13.74 6.75
CA GLU A 179 -11.52 -14.06 7.29
C GLU A 179 -11.59 -15.51 7.81
N ASN A 180 -10.97 -16.46 7.09
CA ASN A 180 -10.88 -17.85 7.51
C ASN A 180 -10.06 -18.01 8.80
N HIS A 181 -8.94 -17.30 8.92
CA HIS A 181 -8.15 -17.29 10.16
C HIS A 181 -8.99 -16.79 11.36
N VAL A 182 -9.71 -15.66 11.17
CA VAL A 182 -10.60 -15.15 12.22
C VAL A 182 -11.75 -16.11 12.51
N ALA A 183 -12.30 -16.77 11.50
CA ALA A 183 -13.34 -17.78 11.67
C ALA A 183 -12.81 -19.00 12.46
N GLY A 184 -11.61 -19.49 12.15
CA GLY A 184 -10.92 -20.55 12.90
C GLY A 184 -10.75 -20.22 14.37
N TYR A 185 -10.32 -19.00 14.68
CA TYR A 185 -10.23 -18.52 16.06
C TYR A 185 -11.58 -18.61 16.81
N TYR A 186 -12.70 -18.28 16.13
CA TYR A 186 -14.03 -18.43 16.72
C TYR A 186 -14.46 -19.90 16.86
N MET A 187 -14.08 -20.77 15.93
CA MET A 187 -14.31 -22.22 16.01
C MET A 187 -13.67 -22.81 17.26
N GLU A 188 -12.40 -22.51 17.51
CA GLU A 188 -11.66 -22.98 18.70
C GLU A 188 -12.31 -22.55 20.03
N ARG A 189 -13.04 -21.43 20.04
CA ARG A 189 -13.74 -20.92 21.21
C ARG A 189 -15.19 -21.35 21.33
N GLY A 190 -15.68 -22.20 20.43
CA GLY A 190 -17.08 -22.62 20.37
C GLY A 190 -18.05 -21.50 19.96
N ALA A 191 -17.54 -20.38 19.45
CA ALA A 191 -18.36 -19.26 18.99
C ALA A 191 -18.81 -19.48 17.52
N TYR A 192 -19.48 -20.60 17.27
CA TYR A 192 -19.80 -21.11 15.92
C TYR A 192 -20.59 -20.11 15.07
N VAL A 193 -21.52 -19.34 15.64
CA VAL A 193 -22.28 -18.32 14.91
C VAL A 193 -21.35 -17.21 14.41
N ALA A 194 -20.34 -16.81 15.20
CA ALA A 194 -19.36 -15.82 14.78
C ALA A 194 -18.45 -16.36 13.66
N ALA A 195 -18.05 -17.64 13.74
CA ALA A 195 -17.28 -18.31 12.69
C ALA A 195 -18.07 -18.35 11.38
N ILE A 196 -19.34 -18.75 11.40
CA ILE A 196 -20.23 -18.74 10.23
C ILE A 196 -20.31 -17.34 9.61
N ASN A 197 -20.48 -16.31 10.41
CA ASN A 197 -20.59 -14.94 9.91
C ASN A 197 -19.31 -14.48 9.19
N ARG A 198 -18.13 -14.88 9.69
CA ARG A 198 -16.85 -14.58 9.03
C ARG A 198 -16.68 -15.34 7.71
N ALA A 199 -16.95 -16.65 7.73
CA ALA A 199 -16.90 -17.47 6.53
C ALA A 199 -17.91 -16.98 5.46
N LYS A 200 -19.12 -16.64 5.88
CA LYS A 200 -20.14 -16.07 4.99
C LYS A 200 -19.71 -14.73 4.41
N TYR A 201 -19.13 -13.85 5.22
CA TYR A 201 -18.57 -12.57 4.75
C TYR A 201 -17.52 -12.80 3.64
N SER A 202 -16.65 -13.81 3.81
CA SER A 202 -15.66 -14.19 2.79
C SER A 202 -16.32 -14.58 1.46
N LEU A 203 -17.37 -15.43 1.52
CA LEU A 203 -18.12 -15.85 0.32
C LEU A 203 -18.80 -14.69 -0.41
N GLU A 204 -19.36 -13.75 0.34
CA GLU A 204 -20.12 -12.61 -0.20
C GLU A 204 -19.21 -11.52 -0.80
N HIS A 205 -18.03 -11.27 -0.19
CA HIS A 205 -17.18 -10.13 -0.55
C HIS A 205 -15.97 -10.49 -1.41
N TYR A 206 -15.56 -11.77 -1.40
CA TYR A 206 -14.36 -12.22 -2.12
C TYR A 206 -14.65 -13.36 -3.11
N PRO A 207 -15.66 -13.22 -4.00
CA PRO A 207 -16.06 -14.29 -4.90
C PRO A 207 -14.91 -14.73 -5.82
N GLY A 208 -14.74 -16.04 -5.97
CA GLY A 208 -13.69 -16.64 -6.79
C GLY A 208 -12.29 -16.66 -6.14
N ALA A 209 -12.17 -16.35 -4.83
CA ALA A 209 -10.92 -16.58 -4.10
C ALA A 209 -10.73 -18.09 -3.85
N PRO A 210 -9.50 -18.64 -4.07
CA PRO A 210 -9.20 -20.03 -3.73
C PRO A 210 -9.50 -20.39 -2.26
N ALA A 211 -9.33 -19.44 -1.35
CA ALA A 211 -9.59 -19.62 0.08
C ALA A 211 -11.07 -19.86 0.44
N LEU A 212 -12.01 -19.70 -0.49
CA LEU A 212 -13.44 -19.91 -0.22
C LEU A 212 -13.80 -21.37 0.02
N GLU A 213 -13.00 -22.31 -0.44
CA GLU A 213 -13.13 -23.73 -0.09
C GLU A 213 -13.09 -23.92 1.42
N GLU A 214 -12.09 -23.31 2.07
CA GLU A 214 -11.95 -23.36 3.54
C GLU A 214 -13.10 -22.62 4.24
N SER A 215 -13.57 -21.51 3.70
CA SER A 215 -14.74 -20.80 4.23
C SER A 215 -15.97 -21.70 4.27
N LEU A 216 -16.22 -22.50 3.22
CA LEU A 216 -17.33 -23.46 3.17
C LEU A 216 -17.12 -24.61 4.16
N ARG A 217 -15.90 -25.13 4.31
CA ARG A 217 -15.58 -26.19 5.33
C ARG A 217 -15.90 -25.69 6.74
N ILE A 218 -15.44 -24.48 7.07
CA ILE A 218 -15.73 -23.85 8.37
C ILE A 218 -17.24 -23.73 8.59
N MET A 219 -18.01 -23.36 7.56
CA MET A 219 -19.48 -23.28 7.69
C MET A 219 -20.12 -24.64 7.93
N VAL A 220 -19.68 -25.67 7.22
CA VAL A 220 -20.18 -27.05 7.42
C VAL A 220 -19.95 -27.47 8.87
N ASP A 221 -18.71 -27.38 9.34
CA ASP A 221 -18.34 -27.80 10.69
C ASP A 221 -19.08 -27.00 11.77
N ALA A 222 -19.18 -25.67 11.61
CA ALA A 222 -19.86 -24.80 12.55
C ALA A 222 -21.38 -25.10 12.62
N TYR A 223 -22.05 -25.37 11.49
CA TYR A 223 -23.46 -25.75 11.47
C TYR A 223 -23.67 -27.12 12.11
N GLU A 224 -22.76 -28.08 11.92
CA GLU A 224 -22.80 -29.39 12.60
C GLU A 224 -22.68 -29.21 14.11
N GLN A 225 -21.74 -28.43 14.60
CA GLN A 225 -21.59 -28.15 16.04
C GLN A 225 -22.83 -27.49 16.66
N LEU A 226 -23.57 -26.69 15.89
CA LEU A 226 -24.83 -26.09 16.31
C LEU A 226 -26.04 -27.03 16.17
N GLY A 227 -25.87 -28.24 15.61
CA GLY A 227 -26.96 -29.19 15.34
C GLY A 227 -27.89 -28.77 14.19
N MET A 228 -27.49 -27.81 13.37
CA MET A 228 -28.25 -27.25 12.23
C MET A 228 -28.03 -28.11 10.96
N ARG A 229 -28.52 -29.34 10.97
CA ARG A 229 -28.22 -30.37 9.96
C ARG A 229 -28.59 -29.98 8.55
N ASP A 230 -29.71 -29.28 8.34
CA ASP A 230 -30.16 -28.85 7.02
C ASP A 230 -29.17 -27.84 6.42
N LEU A 231 -28.73 -26.84 7.21
CA LEU A 231 -27.76 -25.84 6.78
C LEU A 231 -26.37 -26.47 6.56
N ALA A 232 -25.96 -27.41 7.37
CA ALA A 232 -24.70 -28.14 7.17
C ALA A 232 -24.74 -28.92 5.85
N SER A 233 -25.87 -29.61 5.55
CA SER A 233 -26.08 -30.34 4.30
C SER A 233 -26.05 -29.41 3.08
N ASP A 234 -26.69 -28.24 3.16
CA ASP A 234 -26.68 -27.24 2.09
C ASP A 234 -25.27 -26.68 1.85
N ALA A 235 -24.55 -26.32 2.91
CA ALA A 235 -23.18 -25.85 2.80
C ALA A 235 -22.24 -26.90 2.21
N ARG A 236 -22.40 -28.15 2.60
CA ARG A 236 -21.65 -29.31 2.06
C ARG A 236 -21.96 -29.53 0.59
N ARG A 237 -23.22 -29.47 0.19
CA ARG A 237 -23.58 -29.57 -1.23
C ARG A 237 -22.91 -28.49 -2.08
N VAL A 238 -22.89 -27.24 -1.60
CA VAL A 238 -22.19 -26.13 -2.29
C VAL A 238 -20.69 -26.39 -2.36
N LEU A 239 -20.08 -26.89 -1.29
CA LEU A 239 -18.67 -27.27 -1.26
C LEU A 239 -18.35 -28.34 -2.31
N ASP A 240 -19.12 -29.43 -2.31
CA ASP A 240 -18.92 -30.57 -3.21
C ASP A 240 -19.12 -30.18 -4.69
N GLU A 241 -20.12 -29.36 -4.99
CA GLU A 241 -20.39 -28.86 -6.34
C GLU A 241 -19.28 -27.97 -6.91
N ASN A 242 -18.58 -27.18 -6.07
CA ASN A 242 -17.58 -26.22 -6.52
C ASN A 242 -16.13 -26.73 -6.41
N TYR A 243 -15.84 -27.60 -5.42
CA TYR A 243 -14.46 -28.01 -5.11
C TYR A 243 -14.29 -29.54 -5.11
N GLY A 244 -15.37 -30.29 -5.31
CA GLY A 244 -15.39 -31.75 -5.28
C GLY A 244 -15.61 -32.32 -3.87
N PRO A 245 -16.00 -33.61 -3.79
CA PRO A 245 -16.29 -34.23 -2.52
C PRO A 245 -15.07 -34.23 -1.61
N LEU A 246 -15.29 -33.95 -0.31
CA LEU A 246 -14.29 -34.11 0.73
C LEU A 246 -13.70 -35.50 0.63
N ALA A 247 -12.40 -35.63 0.40
CA ALA A 247 -11.74 -36.92 0.54
C ALA A 247 -12.07 -37.45 1.96
N ALA A 248 -12.73 -38.63 2.05
CA ALA A 248 -13.00 -39.22 3.32
C ALA A 248 -11.69 -39.35 4.09
N ALA A 249 -11.60 -38.72 5.27
CA ALA A 249 -10.44 -38.85 6.12
C ALA A 249 -10.32 -40.33 6.50
N GLU A 250 -9.31 -41.03 5.95
CA GLU A 250 -8.91 -42.36 6.34
C GLU A 250 -8.28 -42.38 7.72
#